data_74105907ed48508bc8a27ec687be12f3
#
_entry.id   74105907ed48508bc8a27ec687be12f3
#
_cell.length_a   1.000
_cell.length_b   1.000
_cell.length_c   1.000
_cell.angle_alpha   90.00
_cell.angle_beta   90.00
_cell.angle_gamma   90.00
#
_symmetry.space_group_name_H-M   'P 1'
#
loop_
_entity.id
_entity.type
_entity.pdbx_description
1 polymer ?
#
loop_
_entity_poly.entity_id
_entity_poly.type
_entity_poly.pdbx_seq_one_letter_code
_entity_poly.pdbx_strand_id
1 'polypeptide(L)'
;MADETIIFSMNGVGKTLPNSNRVILKDIYLSFFYGAKIGIIGLNGSGKSSLMKIIAGLDKSYRGEVVWSPGYSVGYLEQEPQMDEDKTVLEVIQEGVQQTVDLLKEYEQVNLKFCEPMNDEQMAALIERQGELTEQIDHCNGWELDSKLERAMDALNCPPAQASVKTLSGGERRRVALCRLLLREPDVLLLDEPTNHLDTESIQWLEEHLRQYKGTVIAVTHDRYFLDNVAGWILELDRGEGIPWKGNYSSWLEQKSRRLEMEEKQESKRRKTLERELEWVRMAPKARQAKSKARLGAYEKLSAQDAVQKEASLEIFIPNGPRLGNKVVAFKDVSKSYGDRLLFEHLNFVLPPAGIVGVIGPNGAGKTTLFRLIMGYEQPDGGQIEIGDTVKLAYVDQQHKSIDPDKTVYQTIAADSDFVRLGRREVNARAYVSRFNFSGADQEKLCGVLSGGERNRLHLALTLKDEGNVLLLDEPTNDVDVNTIRALEDGLENFAGCAVVISHDRWFLDRIATHILAFEGDGSVYFFEGSYSEYEQNRKERLGDEPKRFRYKKLME
;
A
#
# COMPACT_ATOMS: atom_id res chain seq x y z
N MET A 1 -1.94 33.97 -6.46
CA MET A 1 -0.82 33.06 -6.25
C MET A 1 -0.84 32.79 -4.76
N ALA A 2 -1.15 31.57 -4.32
CA ALA A 2 -1.03 31.23 -2.92
C ALA A 2 0.45 31.40 -2.56
N ASP A 3 0.75 32.10 -1.45
CA ASP A 3 2.10 32.22 -0.93
C ASP A 3 2.61 30.80 -0.66
N GLU A 4 3.56 30.34 -1.49
CA GLU A 4 4.20 29.03 -1.33
C GLU A 4 5.19 29.12 -0.15
N THR A 5 4.63 29.06 1.07
CA THR A 5 5.44 29.09 2.29
C THR A 5 6.20 27.80 2.44
N ILE A 6 7.54 27.86 2.46
CA ILE A 6 8.40 26.71 2.70
C ILE A 6 8.33 26.33 4.18
N ILE A 7 7.95 25.09 4.46
CA ILE A 7 7.87 24.56 5.82
C ILE A 7 9.14 23.84 6.25
N PHE A 8 9.80 23.16 5.35
CA PHE A 8 11.14 22.61 5.57
C PHE A 8 11.89 22.40 4.25
N SER A 9 13.20 22.33 4.35
CA SER A 9 14.12 22.07 3.24
C SER A 9 15.14 21.01 3.60
N MET A 10 15.47 20.17 2.65
CA MET A 10 16.52 19.15 2.73
C MET A 10 17.72 19.61 1.92
N ASN A 11 18.89 19.71 2.53
CA ASN A 11 20.13 20.20 1.92
C ASN A 11 21.18 19.07 1.92
N GLY A 12 21.39 18.44 0.75
CA GLY A 12 22.40 17.40 0.57
C GLY A 12 22.15 16.16 1.44
N VAL A 13 20.88 15.80 1.64
CA VAL A 13 20.54 14.65 2.50
C VAL A 13 20.92 13.36 1.81
N GLY A 14 21.83 12.62 2.47
CA GLY A 14 22.32 11.33 2.00
C GLY A 14 22.35 10.29 3.12
N LYS A 15 22.02 9.03 2.80
CA LYS A 15 22.04 7.93 3.77
C LYS A 15 22.67 6.68 3.18
N THR A 16 23.55 6.07 3.96
CA THR A 16 24.19 4.79 3.66
C THR A 16 23.87 3.80 4.78
N LEU A 17 23.56 2.55 4.44
CA LEU A 17 23.33 1.49 5.42
C LEU A 17 24.65 1.11 6.10
N PRO A 18 24.71 1.08 7.45
CA PRO A 18 25.95 0.81 8.19
C PRO A 18 26.60 -0.55 7.86
N ASN A 19 25.77 -1.57 7.57
CA ASN A 19 26.23 -2.96 7.44
C ASN A 19 26.57 -3.39 6.00
N SER A 20 26.23 -2.59 4.97
CA SER A 20 26.38 -3.01 3.58
C SER A 20 27.07 -1.98 2.67
N ASN A 21 27.48 -0.83 3.19
CA ASN A 21 27.96 0.32 2.39
C ASN A 21 27.04 0.72 1.21
N ARG A 22 25.80 0.22 1.20
CA ARG A 22 24.80 0.54 0.17
C ARG A 22 24.26 1.94 0.42
N VAL A 23 24.45 2.84 -0.55
CA VAL A 23 23.86 4.18 -0.53
C VAL A 23 22.38 4.03 -0.85
N ILE A 24 21.51 4.50 0.06
CA ILE A 24 20.05 4.49 -0.09
C ILE A 24 19.56 5.84 -0.61
N LEU A 25 20.06 6.94 -0.01
CA LEU A 25 19.75 8.31 -0.39
C LEU A 25 21.04 9.02 -0.76
N LYS A 26 21.03 9.75 -1.88
CA LYS A 26 22.18 10.40 -2.44
C LYS A 26 21.89 11.88 -2.67
N ASP A 27 22.49 12.73 -1.85
CA ASP A 27 22.52 14.19 -1.98
C ASP A 27 21.16 14.80 -2.38
N ILE A 28 20.11 14.55 -1.60
CA ILE A 28 18.77 15.06 -1.87
C ILE A 28 18.67 16.53 -1.50
N TYR A 29 18.26 17.36 -2.47
CA TYR A 29 17.98 18.80 -2.34
C TYR A 29 16.54 19.06 -2.69
N LEU A 30 15.66 19.27 -1.70
CA LEU A 30 14.23 19.48 -1.89
C LEU A 30 13.70 20.49 -0.89
N SER A 31 12.73 21.30 -1.31
CA SER A 31 11.96 22.19 -0.43
C SER A 31 10.48 21.83 -0.50
N PHE A 32 9.83 21.83 0.65
CA PHE A 32 8.44 21.41 0.82
C PHE A 32 7.59 22.60 1.24
N PHE A 33 6.42 22.73 0.60
CA PHE A 33 5.51 23.86 0.78
C PHE A 33 4.32 23.48 1.67
N TYR A 34 3.81 24.45 2.42
CA TYR A 34 2.60 24.29 3.22
C TYR A 34 1.39 23.96 2.32
N GLY A 35 0.57 23.02 2.77
CA GLY A 35 -0.62 22.59 2.04
C GLY A 35 -0.36 21.65 0.86
N ALA A 36 0.91 21.35 0.52
CA ALA A 36 1.24 20.44 -0.57
C ALA A 36 0.81 19.00 -0.24
N LYS A 37 0.29 18.30 -1.24
CA LYS A 37 -0.06 16.88 -1.18
C LYS A 37 0.95 16.12 -2.03
N ILE A 38 1.81 15.33 -1.38
CA ILE A 38 2.98 14.72 -2.01
C ILE A 38 2.91 13.20 -1.84
N GLY A 39 2.88 12.48 -2.97
CA GLY A 39 3.03 11.03 -2.99
C GLY A 39 4.48 10.63 -3.20
N ILE A 40 5.03 9.78 -2.36
CA ILE A 40 6.39 9.23 -2.54
C ILE A 40 6.28 7.84 -3.14
N ILE A 41 6.95 7.64 -4.29
CA ILE A 41 7.00 6.37 -4.99
C ILE A 41 8.44 5.92 -5.21
N GLY A 42 8.64 4.63 -5.42
CA GLY A 42 9.94 4.02 -5.68
C GLY A 42 9.94 2.54 -5.36
N LEU A 43 10.97 1.83 -5.81
CA LEU A 43 11.12 0.40 -5.56
C LEU A 43 11.23 0.08 -4.07
N ASN A 44 10.95 -1.17 -3.71
CA ASN A 44 11.19 -1.64 -2.35
C ASN A 44 12.69 -1.56 -2.04
N GLY A 45 13.02 -0.99 -0.87
CA GLY A 45 14.41 -0.71 -0.49
C GLY A 45 15.03 0.54 -1.14
N SER A 46 14.28 1.38 -1.86
CA SER A 46 14.75 2.67 -2.40
C SER A 46 14.95 3.76 -1.34
N GLY A 47 14.51 3.51 -0.09
CA GLY A 47 14.69 4.45 1.01
C GLY A 47 13.46 5.29 1.37
N LYS A 48 12.26 4.94 0.88
CA LYS A 48 11.01 5.68 1.17
C LYS A 48 10.78 5.87 2.68
N SER A 49 10.71 4.78 3.44
CA SER A 49 10.51 4.84 4.89
C SER A 49 11.70 5.48 5.63
N SER A 50 12.93 5.35 5.10
CA SER A 50 14.10 6.06 5.65
C SER A 50 13.97 7.58 5.47
N LEU A 51 13.52 8.03 4.30
CA LEU A 51 13.26 9.44 4.03
C LEU A 51 12.17 9.98 4.98
N MET A 52 11.08 9.22 5.17
CA MET A 52 10.00 9.58 6.10
C MET A 52 10.51 9.73 7.54
N LYS A 53 11.32 8.78 8.02
CA LYS A 53 11.91 8.83 9.37
C LYS A 53 12.89 9.99 9.55
N ILE A 54 13.63 10.37 8.51
CA ILE A 54 14.51 11.55 8.51
C ILE A 54 13.66 12.83 8.61
N ILE A 55 12.59 12.96 7.81
CA ILE A 55 11.67 14.11 7.86
C ILE A 55 10.99 14.18 9.23
N ALA A 56 10.56 13.04 9.79
CA ALA A 56 9.96 12.96 11.13
C ALA A 56 10.95 13.28 12.28
N GLY A 57 12.26 13.39 11.99
CA GLY A 57 13.29 13.61 13.00
C GLY A 57 13.62 12.37 13.85
N LEU A 58 13.07 11.20 13.51
CA LEU A 58 13.29 9.93 14.21
C LEU A 58 14.64 9.31 13.86
N ASP A 59 15.10 9.52 12.64
CA ASP A 59 16.39 9.04 12.18
C ASP A 59 17.37 10.20 12.01
N LYS A 60 18.44 10.19 12.80
CA LYS A 60 19.51 11.20 12.78
C LYS A 60 20.78 10.70 12.11
N SER A 61 20.80 9.45 11.60
CA SER A 61 21.97 8.81 11.00
C SER A 61 22.03 9.07 9.50
N TYR A 62 22.16 10.35 9.09
CA TYR A 62 22.26 10.76 7.69
C TYR A 62 23.29 11.88 7.51
N ARG A 63 23.71 12.14 6.27
CA ARG A 63 24.54 13.29 5.89
C ARG A 63 23.64 14.43 5.42
N GLY A 64 24.15 15.65 5.46
CA GLY A 64 23.38 16.82 5.08
C GLY A 64 22.53 17.36 6.23
N GLU A 65 21.54 18.16 5.90
CA GLU A 65 20.75 18.89 6.89
C GLU A 65 19.27 18.93 6.47
N VAL A 66 18.37 18.84 7.45
CA VAL A 66 16.94 19.10 7.29
C VAL A 66 16.61 20.33 8.13
N VAL A 67 16.27 21.42 7.47
CA VAL A 67 15.98 22.72 8.09
C VAL A 67 14.47 22.92 8.14
N TRP A 68 13.91 22.99 9.34
CA TRP A 68 12.50 23.27 9.60
C TRP A 68 12.25 24.74 9.86
N SER A 69 11.19 25.28 9.28
CA SER A 69 10.64 26.56 9.69
C SER A 69 10.01 26.42 11.10
N PRO A 70 10.17 27.40 11.98
CA PRO A 70 9.66 27.33 13.35
C PRO A 70 8.13 27.31 13.38
N GLY A 71 7.56 26.62 14.38
CA GLY A 71 6.13 26.64 14.69
C GLY A 71 5.27 25.57 14.01
N TYR A 72 5.84 24.70 13.19
CA TYR A 72 5.08 23.60 12.54
C TYR A 72 5.17 22.30 13.33
N SER A 73 4.01 21.66 13.49
CA SER A 73 3.87 20.35 14.11
C SER A 73 3.95 19.22 13.06
N VAL A 74 4.57 18.10 13.45
CA VAL A 74 4.72 16.93 12.57
C VAL A 74 4.03 15.73 13.21
N GLY A 75 3.25 15.02 12.43
CA GLY A 75 2.67 13.74 12.80
C GLY A 75 3.13 12.64 11.84
N TYR A 76 3.50 11.48 12.37
CA TYR A 76 4.00 10.36 11.60
C TYR A 76 3.25 9.07 11.91
N LEU A 77 2.70 8.44 10.88
CA LEU A 77 2.14 7.09 10.95
C LEU A 77 3.23 6.08 10.61
N GLU A 78 3.68 5.34 11.60
CA GLU A 78 4.64 4.26 11.41
C GLU A 78 3.96 3.02 10.80
N GLN A 79 4.75 2.19 10.12
CA GLN A 79 4.29 0.92 9.56
C GLN A 79 3.81 -0.04 10.66
N GLU A 80 4.49 -0.07 11.81
CA GLU A 80 4.10 -0.82 13.01
C GLU A 80 3.99 0.14 14.21
N PRO A 81 2.83 0.77 14.43
CA PRO A 81 2.68 1.78 15.47
C PRO A 81 2.76 1.15 16.87
N GLN A 82 3.59 1.74 17.71
CA GLN A 82 3.69 1.37 19.12
C GLN A 82 2.52 2.00 19.89
N MET A 83 1.88 1.22 20.73
CA MET A 83 0.76 1.64 21.58
C MET A 83 0.91 1.01 22.96
N ASP A 84 0.36 1.70 23.94
CA ASP A 84 0.25 1.18 25.30
C ASP A 84 -0.77 0.04 25.33
N GLU A 85 -0.30 -1.18 25.64
CA GLU A 85 -1.13 -2.38 25.62
C GLU A 85 -2.17 -2.42 26.75
N ASP A 86 -2.00 -1.64 27.79
CA ASP A 86 -2.90 -1.63 28.96
C ASP A 86 -4.11 -0.70 28.75
N LYS A 87 -4.15 0.06 27.64
CA LYS A 87 -5.21 1.00 27.29
C LYS A 87 -6.30 0.38 26.43
N THR A 88 -7.46 1.03 26.43
CA THR A 88 -8.54 0.78 25.49
C THR A 88 -8.35 1.55 24.19
N VAL A 89 -9.06 1.15 23.14
CA VAL A 89 -9.05 1.83 21.84
C VAL A 89 -9.41 3.31 21.98
N LEU A 90 -10.46 3.61 22.76
CA LEU A 90 -10.89 5.00 22.99
C LEU A 90 -9.82 5.84 23.68
N GLU A 91 -9.18 5.30 24.71
CA GLU A 91 -8.12 6.02 25.45
C GLU A 91 -6.94 6.35 24.53
N VAL A 92 -6.54 5.42 23.66
CA VAL A 92 -5.47 5.66 22.67
C VAL A 92 -5.88 6.73 21.65
N ILE A 93 -7.11 6.72 21.17
CA ILE A 93 -7.60 7.72 20.21
C ILE A 93 -7.69 9.10 20.87
N GLN A 94 -8.14 9.18 22.13
CA GLN A 94 -8.21 10.42 22.91
C GLN A 94 -6.85 11.08 23.12
N GLU A 95 -5.73 10.32 23.11
CA GLU A 95 -4.39 10.90 23.15
C GLU A 95 -4.14 11.91 22.01
N GLY A 96 -4.76 11.71 20.84
CA GLY A 96 -4.65 12.64 19.71
C GLY A 96 -5.27 14.01 19.99
N VAL A 97 -6.24 14.07 20.88
CA VAL A 97 -6.98 15.27 21.26
C VAL A 97 -6.89 15.55 22.77
N GLN A 98 -5.78 15.15 23.39
CA GLN A 98 -5.60 15.19 24.85
C GLN A 98 -5.87 16.56 25.45
N GLN A 99 -5.47 17.64 24.78
CA GLN A 99 -5.71 19.01 25.26
C GLN A 99 -7.22 19.30 25.41
N THR A 100 -8.02 18.90 24.43
CA THR A 100 -9.48 19.09 24.47
C THR A 100 -10.12 18.21 25.56
N VAL A 101 -9.64 16.97 25.72
CA VAL A 101 -10.09 16.06 26.79
C VAL A 101 -9.79 16.63 28.17
N ASP A 102 -8.60 17.21 28.35
CA ASP A 102 -8.19 17.80 29.63
C ASP A 102 -9.02 19.06 29.95
N LEU A 103 -9.30 19.90 28.95
CA LEU A 103 -10.19 21.07 29.12
C LEU A 103 -11.61 20.66 29.54
N LEU A 104 -12.18 19.63 28.90
CA LEU A 104 -13.50 19.12 29.24
C LEU A 104 -13.53 18.53 30.66
N LYS A 105 -12.51 17.76 31.05
CA LYS A 105 -12.39 17.22 32.41
C LYS A 105 -12.26 18.32 33.46
N GLU A 106 -11.46 19.36 33.18
CA GLU A 106 -11.33 20.51 34.09
C GLU A 106 -12.66 21.27 34.22
N TYR A 107 -13.35 21.45 33.10
CA TYR A 107 -14.68 22.08 33.10
C TYR A 107 -15.70 21.30 33.95
N GLU A 108 -15.73 19.98 33.82
CA GLU A 108 -16.57 19.12 34.68
C GLU A 108 -16.18 19.23 36.16
N GLN A 109 -14.89 19.25 36.49
CA GLN A 109 -14.40 19.41 37.85
C GLN A 109 -14.79 20.77 38.43
N VAL A 110 -14.73 21.85 37.66
CA VAL A 110 -15.18 23.18 38.05
C VAL A 110 -16.69 23.17 38.32
N ASN A 111 -17.48 22.52 37.45
CA ASN A 111 -18.92 22.38 37.64
C ASN A 111 -19.29 21.59 38.91
N LEU A 112 -18.54 20.52 39.20
CA LEU A 112 -18.76 19.76 40.44
C LEU A 112 -18.46 20.59 41.71
N LYS A 113 -17.45 21.47 41.67
CA LYS A 113 -17.09 22.34 42.78
C LYS A 113 -18.19 23.35 43.11
N PHE A 114 -19.05 23.76 42.16
CA PHE A 114 -20.21 24.62 42.46
C PHE A 114 -21.23 23.98 43.40
N CYS A 115 -21.19 22.66 43.57
CA CYS A 115 -22.04 21.93 44.49
C CYS A 115 -21.50 21.96 45.93
N GLU A 116 -20.28 22.45 46.17
CA GLU A 116 -19.67 22.55 47.50
C GLU A 116 -19.95 23.90 48.16
N PRO A 117 -20.12 23.98 49.48
CA PRO A 117 -20.29 25.23 50.17
C PRO A 117 -19.03 26.10 50.06
N MET A 118 -19.15 27.31 49.55
CA MET A 118 -18.04 28.22 49.30
C MET A 118 -18.41 29.68 49.65
N ASN A 119 -17.39 30.53 49.80
CA ASN A 119 -17.60 31.96 50.01
C ASN A 119 -17.72 32.72 48.66
N ASP A 120 -18.12 34.00 48.72
CA ASP A 120 -18.38 34.83 47.53
C ASP A 120 -17.13 35.02 46.66
N GLU A 121 -15.92 35.11 47.26
CA GLU A 121 -14.66 35.24 46.52
C GLU A 121 -14.31 33.95 45.76
N GLN A 122 -14.53 32.78 46.36
CA GLN A 122 -14.32 31.49 45.73
C GLN A 122 -15.34 31.26 44.61
N MET A 123 -16.59 31.68 44.81
CA MET A 123 -17.63 31.61 43.77
C MET A 123 -17.26 32.48 42.58
N ALA A 124 -16.81 33.73 42.79
CA ALA A 124 -16.39 34.61 41.70
C ALA A 124 -15.21 34.04 40.90
N ALA A 125 -14.19 33.49 41.57
CA ALA A 125 -13.05 32.86 40.91
C ALA A 125 -13.46 31.62 40.10
N LEU A 126 -14.40 30.80 40.59
CA LEU A 126 -14.92 29.66 39.84
C LEU A 126 -15.71 30.05 38.60
N ILE A 127 -16.53 31.13 38.70
CA ILE A 127 -17.28 31.65 37.54
C ILE A 127 -16.32 32.17 36.47
N GLU A 128 -15.28 32.92 36.87
CA GLU A 128 -14.26 33.41 35.94
C GLU A 128 -13.54 32.23 35.24
N ARG A 129 -13.11 31.22 36.03
CA ARG A 129 -12.45 30.00 35.45
C ARG A 129 -13.37 29.22 34.53
N GLN A 130 -14.64 29.06 34.87
CA GLN A 130 -15.63 28.41 34.01
C GLN A 130 -15.81 29.18 32.69
N GLY A 131 -15.83 30.53 32.74
CA GLY A 131 -15.91 31.38 31.55
C GLY A 131 -14.70 31.17 30.61
N GLU A 132 -13.47 31.19 31.18
CA GLU A 132 -12.24 30.93 30.41
C GLU A 132 -12.26 29.54 29.76
N LEU A 133 -12.67 28.52 30.52
CA LEU A 133 -12.75 27.15 30.00
C LEU A 133 -13.79 27.02 28.90
N THR A 134 -14.95 27.66 29.05
CA THR A 134 -16.00 27.67 28.02
C THR A 134 -15.49 28.29 26.74
N GLU A 135 -14.79 29.43 26.80
CA GLU A 135 -14.22 30.10 25.65
C GLU A 135 -13.15 29.21 24.96
N GLN A 136 -12.30 28.53 25.73
CA GLN A 136 -11.30 27.62 25.20
C GLN A 136 -11.93 26.38 24.54
N ILE A 137 -12.97 25.80 25.14
CA ILE A 137 -13.71 24.66 24.61
C ILE A 137 -14.45 25.03 23.31
N ASP A 138 -15.07 26.23 23.28
CA ASP A 138 -15.73 26.76 22.09
C ASP A 138 -14.71 26.95 20.94
N HIS A 139 -13.53 27.47 21.25
CA HIS A 139 -12.49 27.74 20.26
C HIS A 139 -11.97 26.46 19.60
N CYS A 140 -11.91 25.33 20.33
CA CYS A 140 -11.50 24.03 19.80
C CYS A 140 -12.68 23.12 19.38
N ASN A 141 -13.94 23.62 19.37
CA ASN A 141 -15.14 22.83 19.13
C ASN A 141 -15.25 21.59 20.04
N GLY A 142 -14.81 21.71 21.29
CA GLY A 142 -14.68 20.58 22.21
C GLY A 142 -16.02 19.95 22.61
N TRP A 143 -17.13 20.65 22.53
CA TRP A 143 -18.47 20.13 22.88
C TRP A 143 -18.93 18.98 21.96
N GLU A 144 -18.43 18.93 20.73
CA GLU A 144 -18.75 17.89 19.75
C GLU A 144 -17.70 16.77 19.71
N LEU A 145 -16.78 16.72 20.69
CA LEU A 145 -15.64 15.80 20.69
C LEU A 145 -16.09 14.35 20.54
N ASP A 146 -17.05 13.89 21.33
CA ASP A 146 -17.51 12.49 21.29
C ASP A 146 -18.06 12.12 19.91
N SER A 147 -18.86 13.00 19.31
CA SER A 147 -19.39 12.80 17.96
C SER A 147 -18.27 12.80 16.89
N LYS A 148 -17.21 13.61 17.08
CA LYS A 148 -16.04 13.64 16.19
C LYS A 148 -15.25 12.34 16.30
N LEU A 149 -15.05 11.85 17.53
CA LEU A 149 -14.38 10.57 17.79
C LEU A 149 -15.15 9.40 17.19
N GLU A 150 -16.46 9.30 17.44
CA GLU A 150 -17.30 8.23 16.88
C GLU A 150 -17.28 8.24 15.35
N ARG A 151 -17.45 9.40 14.71
CA ARG A 151 -17.40 9.53 13.24
C ARG A 151 -16.06 9.09 12.66
N ALA A 152 -14.94 9.48 13.29
CA ALA A 152 -13.61 9.07 12.82
C ALA A 152 -13.36 7.57 13.01
N MET A 153 -13.79 7.01 14.15
CA MET A 153 -13.69 5.57 14.42
C MET A 153 -14.53 4.75 13.46
N ASP A 154 -15.76 5.17 13.20
CA ASP A 154 -16.65 4.51 12.26
C ASP A 154 -16.12 4.55 10.83
N ALA A 155 -15.62 5.72 10.39
CA ALA A 155 -15.12 5.92 9.04
C ALA A 155 -13.89 5.04 8.72
N LEU A 156 -13.03 4.82 9.71
CA LEU A 156 -11.85 3.96 9.59
C LEU A 156 -12.13 2.50 10.02
N ASN A 157 -13.38 2.16 10.29
CA ASN A 157 -13.78 0.83 10.77
C ASN A 157 -12.90 0.35 11.94
N CYS A 158 -12.70 1.25 12.93
CA CYS A 158 -11.91 0.94 14.12
C CYS A 158 -12.61 -0.11 14.98
N PRO A 159 -11.85 -0.88 15.79
CA PRO A 159 -12.43 -1.79 16.78
C PRO A 159 -13.32 -1.05 17.79
N PRO A 160 -14.20 -1.75 18.52
CA PRO A 160 -15.05 -1.14 19.53
C PRO A 160 -14.26 -0.32 20.56
N ALA A 161 -14.78 0.82 20.96
CA ALA A 161 -14.13 1.78 21.87
C ALA A 161 -13.55 1.16 23.15
N GLN A 162 -14.24 0.14 23.69
CA GLN A 162 -13.88 -0.53 24.94
C GLN A 162 -12.93 -1.72 24.73
N ALA A 163 -12.56 -2.06 23.47
CA ALA A 163 -11.66 -3.16 23.21
C ALA A 163 -10.24 -2.83 23.74
N SER A 164 -9.58 -3.85 24.32
CA SER A 164 -8.18 -3.71 24.79
C SER A 164 -7.22 -3.73 23.61
N VAL A 165 -6.24 -2.83 23.59
CA VAL A 165 -5.17 -2.78 22.58
C VAL A 165 -4.41 -4.10 22.48
N LYS A 166 -4.29 -4.83 23.58
CA LYS A 166 -3.60 -6.13 23.67
C LYS A 166 -4.18 -7.20 22.75
N THR A 167 -5.49 -7.15 22.50
CA THR A 167 -6.21 -8.14 21.68
C THR A 167 -6.29 -7.79 20.20
N LEU A 168 -5.81 -6.61 19.82
CA LEU A 168 -5.91 -6.09 18.47
C LEU A 168 -4.90 -6.76 17.52
N SER A 169 -5.36 -7.09 16.34
CA SER A 169 -4.50 -7.46 15.20
C SER A 169 -3.63 -6.26 14.75
N GLY A 170 -2.55 -6.53 14.01
CA GLY A 170 -1.69 -5.48 13.47
C GLY A 170 -2.44 -4.45 12.61
N GLY A 171 -3.37 -4.91 11.77
CA GLY A 171 -4.21 -4.03 10.95
C GLY A 171 -5.17 -3.16 11.78
N GLU A 172 -5.75 -3.69 12.86
CA GLU A 172 -6.60 -2.93 13.77
C GLU A 172 -5.80 -1.88 14.54
N ARG A 173 -4.62 -2.24 15.08
CA ARG A 173 -3.71 -1.29 15.72
C ARG A 173 -3.37 -0.13 14.78
N ARG A 174 -3.14 -0.43 13.50
CA ARG A 174 -2.81 0.59 12.51
C ARG A 174 -3.98 1.54 12.23
N ARG A 175 -5.22 1.03 12.13
CA ARG A 175 -6.41 1.88 11.97
C ARG A 175 -6.62 2.81 13.18
N VAL A 176 -6.41 2.31 14.39
CA VAL A 176 -6.48 3.11 15.63
C VAL A 176 -5.39 4.20 15.64
N ALA A 177 -4.14 3.87 15.22
CA ALA A 177 -3.06 4.85 15.10
C ALA A 177 -3.35 5.94 14.08
N LEU A 178 -3.88 5.55 12.92
CA LEU A 178 -4.28 6.48 11.87
C LEU A 178 -5.39 7.40 12.38
N CYS A 179 -6.43 6.85 13.03
CA CYS A 179 -7.51 7.64 13.64
C CYS A 179 -6.98 8.68 14.64
N ARG A 180 -6.13 8.26 15.59
CA ARG A 180 -5.47 9.14 16.54
C ARG A 180 -4.68 10.26 15.85
N LEU A 181 -3.93 9.91 14.81
CA LEU A 181 -3.08 10.86 14.09
C LEU A 181 -3.90 11.90 13.31
N LEU A 182 -4.97 11.48 12.64
CA LEU A 182 -5.84 12.40 11.89
C LEU A 182 -6.58 13.36 12.80
N LEU A 183 -7.01 12.90 13.98
CA LEU A 183 -7.69 13.75 14.99
C LEU A 183 -6.75 14.79 15.61
N ARG A 184 -5.44 14.52 15.64
CA ARG A 184 -4.43 15.48 16.12
C ARG A 184 -4.25 16.68 15.18
N GLU A 185 -4.58 16.54 13.90
CA GLU A 185 -4.49 17.56 12.86
C GLU A 185 -3.13 18.30 12.79
N PRO A 186 -1.98 17.60 12.71
CA PRO A 186 -0.66 18.25 12.64
C PRO A 186 -0.48 19.03 11.33
N ASP A 187 0.38 20.08 11.32
CA ASP A 187 0.65 20.88 10.13
C ASP A 187 1.30 20.05 8.99
N VAL A 188 2.08 19.06 9.35
CA VAL A 188 2.70 18.09 8.41
C VAL A 188 2.31 16.68 8.81
N LEU A 189 1.61 16.01 7.91
CA LEU A 189 1.15 14.64 8.06
C LEU A 189 2.00 13.71 7.22
N LEU A 190 2.72 12.81 7.86
CA LEU A 190 3.57 11.80 7.24
C LEU A 190 2.89 10.44 7.36
N LEU A 191 2.55 9.81 6.22
CA LEU A 191 1.81 8.57 6.15
C LEU A 191 2.62 7.50 5.42
N ASP A 192 3.02 6.44 6.12
CA ASP A 192 3.74 5.30 5.52
C ASP A 192 2.74 4.16 5.26
N GLU A 193 2.38 3.92 3.99
CA GLU A 193 1.39 2.95 3.51
C GLU A 193 0.01 3.06 4.20
N PRO A 194 -0.65 4.23 4.19
CA PRO A 194 -1.88 4.45 4.96
C PRO A 194 -3.08 3.64 4.47
N THR A 195 -3.06 3.17 3.23
CA THR A 195 -4.15 2.40 2.61
C THR A 195 -4.10 0.91 2.93
N ASN A 196 -2.96 0.39 3.42
CA ASN A 196 -2.83 -1.02 3.77
C ASN A 196 -3.77 -1.38 4.93
N HIS A 197 -4.46 -2.52 4.79
CA HIS A 197 -5.45 -3.04 5.74
C HIS A 197 -6.73 -2.18 5.90
N LEU A 198 -6.92 -1.17 5.06
CA LEU A 198 -8.19 -0.45 4.95
C LEU A 198 -9.05 -1.11 3.88
N ASP A 199 -10.35 -1.10 4.09
CA ASP A 199 -11.31 -1.46 3.04
C ASP A 199 -11.58 -0.27 2.11
N THR A 200 -12.22 -0.54 0.99
CA THR A 200 -12.45 0.45 -0.06
C THR A 200 -13.21 1.69 0.44
N GLU A 201 -14.16 1.52 1.37
CA GLU A 201 -14.95 2.63 1.93
C GLU A 201 -14.09 3.52 2.84
N SER A 202 -13.27 2.92 3.70
CA SER A 202 -12.32 3.65 4.53
C SER A 202 -11.25 4.38 3.70
N ILE A 203 -10.79 3.78 2.59
CA ILE A 203 -9.85 4.44 1.67
C ILE A 203 -10.50 5.66 1.02
N GLN A 204 -11.74 5.55 0.51
CA GLN A 204 -12.46 6.67 -0.10
C GLN A 204 -12.66 7.82 0.89
N TRP A 205 -13.04 7.51 2.12
CA TRP A 205 -13.17 8.51 3.18
C TRP A 205 -11.82 9.19 3.48
N LEU A 206 -10.74 8.41 3.57
CA LEU A 206 -9.40 8.94 3.81
C LEU A 206 -8.93 9.86 2.68
N GLU A 207 -9.16 9.48 1.42
CA GLU A 207 -8.86 10.30 0.24
C GLU A 207 -9.56 11.67 0.32
N GLU A 208 -10.86 11.67 0.62
CA GLU A 208 -11.63 12.91 0.73
C GLU A 208 -11.17 13.76 1.92
N HIS A 209 -10.92 13.14 3.08
CA HIS A 209 -10.38 13.82 4.25
C HIS A 209 -9.03 14.48 3.96
N LEU A 210 -8.09 13.75 3.33
CA LEU A 210 -6.76 14.27 3.01
C LEU A 210 -6.78 15.33 1.90
N ARG A 211 -7.73 15.26 0.97
CA ARG A 211 -7.93 16.29 -0.04
C ARG A 211 -8.31 17.63 0.59
N GLN A 212 -9.17 17.60 1.60
CA GLN A 212 -9.64 18.79 2.33
C GLN A 212 -8.66 19.24 3.43
N TYR A 213 -7.68 18.41 3.76
CA TYR A 213 -6.71 18.69 4.81
C TYR A 213 -5.92 19.98 4.53
N LYS A 214 -5.87 20.92 5.48
CA LYS A 214 -5.21 22.21 5.28
C LYS A 214 -3.69 22.13 5.28
N GLY A 215 -3.12 21.22 6.10
CA GLY A 215 -1.68 21.02 6.23
C GLY A 215 -1.06 20.28 5.05
N THR A 216 0.24 20.09 5.11
CA THR A 216 1.00 19.31 4.13
C THR A 216 0.85 17.83 4.40
N VAL A 217 0.58 17.06 3.35
CA VAL A 217 0.51 15.59 3.42
C VAL A 217 1.62 15.00 2.59
N ILE A 218 2.40 14.11 3.20
CA ILE A 218 3.43 13.33 2.50
C ILE A 218 3.09 11.87 2.75
N ALA A 219 2.70 11.15 1.69
CA ALA A 219 2.27 9.76 1.78
C ALA A 219 3.18 8.85 0.94
N VAL A 220 3.66 7.79 1.54
CA VAL A 220 4.25 6.65 0.83
C VAL A 220 3.13 5.63 0.63
N THR A 221 2.80 5.30 -0.60
CA THR A 221 1.83 4.24 -0.88
C THR A 221 2.03 3.64 -2.26
N HIS A 222 1.59 2.40 -2.41
CA HIS A 222 1.51 1.70 -3.69
C HIS A 222 0.12 1.78 -4.32
N ASP A 223 -0.87 2.34 -3.61
CA ASP A 223 -2.23 2.58 -4.13
C ASP A 223 -2.22 3.75 -5.13
N ARG A 224 -2.36 3.39 -6.40
CA ARG A 224 -2.29 4.32 -7.54
C ARG A 224 -3.50 5.25 -7.60
N TYR A 225 -4.71 4.76 -7.24
CA TYR A 225 -5.91 5.59 -7.16
C TYR A 225 -5.81 6.62 -6.05
N PHE A 226 -5.31 6.21 -4.89
CA PHE A 226 -5.05 7.15 -3.80
C PHE A 226 -4.09 8.26 -4.24
N LEU A 227 -2.98 7.91 -4.91
CA LEU A 227 -2.03 8.90 -5.43
C LEU A 227 -2.65 9.80 -6.51
N ASP A 228 -3.53 9.27 -7.34
CA ASP A 228 -4.21 10.03 -8.38
C ASP A 228 -5.24 11.01 -7.81
N ASN A 229 -5.94 10.61 -6.73
CA ASN A 229 -6.99 11.41 -6.11
C ASN A 229 -6.46 12.45 -5.12
N VAL A 230 -5.37 12.16 -4.41
CA VAL A 230 -4.87 13.00 -3.30
C VAL A 230 -3.63 13.80 -3.69
N ALA A 231 -2.68 13.21 -4.43
CA ALA A 231 -1.39 13.84 -4.68
C ALA A 231 -1.47 14.94 -5.75
N GLY A 232 -0.89 16.11 -5.44
CA GLY A 232 -0.61 17.18 -6.40
C GLY A 232 0.86 17.19 -6.87
N TRP A 233 1.71 16.42 -6.18
CA TRP A 233 3.10 16.19 -6.50
C TRP A 233 3.48 14.74 -6.26
N ILE A 234 4.32 14.21 -7.13
CA ILE A 234 4.95 12.89 -6.95
C ILE A 234 6.44 13.08 -6.74
N LEU A 235 6.96 12.52 -5.66
CA LEU A 235 8.39 12.40 -5.40
C LEU A 235 8.85 10.98 -5.69
N GLU A 236 9.54 10.81 -6.80
CA GLU A 236 10.11 9.52 -7.17
C GLU A 236 11.49 9.34 -6.56
N LEU A 237 11.68 8.24 -5.80
CA LEU A 237 12.99 7.81 -5.33
C LEU A 237 13.57 6.76 -6.28
N ASP A 238 14.47 7.21 -7.15
CA ASP A 238 15.17 6.36 -8.11
C ASP A 238 16.68 6.42 -7.88
N ARG A 239 17.31 5.25 -7.69
CA ARG A 239 18.79 5.10 -7.48
C ARG A 239 19.39 6.01 -6.42
N GLY A 240 18.60 6.31 -5.38
CA GLY A 240 18.97 7.18 -4.27
C GLY A 240 18.74 8.67 -4.52
N GLU A 241 18.32 9.07 -5.71
CA GLU A 241 17.97 10.44 -6.05
C GLU A 241 16.48 10.70 -5.83
N GLY A 242 16.13 11.88 -5.37
CA GLY A 242 14.74 12.33 -5.22
C GLY A 242 14.33 13.23 -6.38
N ILE A 243 13.43 12.75 -7.24
CA ILE A 243 12.99 13.46 -8.44
C ILE A 243 11.54 13.93 -8.24
N PRO A 244 11.31 15.26 -8.09
CA PRO A 244 9.95 15.78 -7.96
C PRO A 244 9.27 15.93 -9.32
N TRP A 245 8.01 15.48 -9.38
CA TRP A 245 7.14 15.60 -10.55
C TRP A 245 5.86 16.34 -10.15
N LYS A 246 5.46 17.31 -10.94
CA LYS A 246 4.23 18.05 -10.71
C LYS A 246 3.04 17.29 -11.30
N GLY A 247 1.99 17.12 -10.51
CA GLY A 247 0.77 16.41 -10.86
C GLY A 247 0.56 15.14 -10.05
N ASN A 248 -0.46 14.40 -10.42
CA ASN A 248 -0.87 13.13 -9.81
C ASN A 248 -0.12 11.93 -10.43
N TYR A 249 -0.49 10.72 -10.06
CA TYR A 249 0.14 9.50 -10.54
C TYR A 249 0.04 9.32 -12.06
N SER A 250 -1.12 9.59 -12.66
CA SER A 250 -1.32 9.50 -14.11
C SER A 250 -0.41 10.48 -14.86
N SER A 251 -0.30 11.73 -14.39
CA SER A 251 0.61 12.72 -14.94
C SER A 251 2.07 12.31 -14.83
N TRP A 252 2.46 11.73 -13.69
CA TRP A 252 3.81 11.20 -13.50
C TRP A 252 4.12 10.08 -14.50
N LEU A 253 3.17 9.16 -14.71
CA LEU A 253 3.35 8.03 -15.63
C LEU A 253 3.63 8.50 -17.07
N GLU A 254 2.86 9.50 -17.55
CA GLU A 254 3.09 10.09 -18.86
C GLU A 254 4.44 10.80 -18.96
N GLN A 255 4.79 11.62 -17.96
CA GLN A 255 6.05 12.35 -17.94
C GLN A 255 7.24 11.39 -17.88
N LYS A 256 7.15 10.32 -17.07
CA LYS A 256 8.19 9.28 -16.97
C LYS A 256 8.35 8.53 -18.28
N SER A 257 7.26 8.14 -18.92
CA SER A 257 7.29 7.47 -20.24
C SER A 257 8.03 8.31 -21.28
N ARG A 258 7.68 9.59 -21.39
CA ARG A 258 8.36 10.53 -22.30
C ARG A 258 9.86 10.67 -21.98
N ARG A 259 10.22 10.73 -20.69
CA ARG A 259 11.62 10.81 -20.26
C ARG A 259 12.39 9.56 -20.65
N LEU A 260 11.84 8.36 -20.41
CA LEU A 260 12.47 7.10 -20.78
C LEU A 260 12.68 6.97 -22.30
N GLU A 261 11.70 7.38 -23.11
CA GLU A 261 11.86 7.43 -24.56
C GLU A 261 12.99 8.37 -25.01
N MET A 262 13.13 9.53 -24.36
CA MET A 262 14.22 10.45 -24.65
C MET A 262 15.59 9.85 -24.24
N GLU A 263 15.67 9.24 -23.07
CA GLU A 263 16.87 8.56 -22.56
C GLU A 263 17.28 7.40 -23.49
N GLU A 264 16.34 6.57 -23.95
CA GLU A 264 16.62 5.49 -24.92
C GLU A 264 17.14 6.02 -26.25
N LYS A 265 16.53 7.09 -26.77
CA LYS A 265 17.01 7.76 -28.00
C LYS A 265 18.42 8.33 -27.83
N GLN A 266 18.72 8.93 -26.67
CA GLN A 266 20.07 9.44 -26.36
C GLN A 266 21.08 8.31 -26.20
N GLU A 267 20.74 7.25 -25.49
CA GLU A 267 21.63 6.10 -25.29
C GLU A 267 21.89 5.34 -26.60
N SER A 268 20.86 5.19 -27.44
CA SER A 268 21.05 4.63 -28.79
C SER A 268 22.00 5.48 -29.66
N LYS A 269 21.88 6.81 -29.60
CA LYS A 269 22.80 7.73 -30.29
C LYS A 269 24.22 7.63 -29.71
N ARG A 270 24.34 7.60 -28.38
CA ARG A 270 25.61 7.44 -27.66
C ARG A 270 26.29 6.14 -28.04
N ARG A 271 25.56 5.03 -28.03
CA ARG A 271 26.09 3.70 -28.42
C ARG A 271 26.60 3.68 -29.86
N LYS A 272 25.84 4.23 -30.81
CA LYS A 272 26.28 4.37 -32.21
C LYS A 272 27.54 5.23 -32.35
N THR A 273 27.65 6.27 -31.53
CA THR A 273 28.83 7.14 -31.51
C THR A 273 30.04 6.41 -30.92
N LEU A 274 29.86 5.69 -29.80
CA LEU A 274 30.90 4.86 -29.19
C LEU A 274 31.38 3.76 -30.11
N GLU A 275 30.48 3.05 -30.81
CA GLU A 275 30.82 2.03 -31.79
C GLU A 275 31.68 2.65 -32.93
N ARG A 276 31.29 3.78 -33.47
CA ARG A 276 32.04 4.51 -34.52
C ARG A 276 33.41 4.99 -34.03
N GLU A 277 33.48 5.53 -32.80
CA GLU A 277 34.77 5.93 -32.23
C GLU A 277 35.65 4.72 -31.87
N LEU A 278 35.07 3.60 -31.45
CA LEU A 278 35.78 2.35 -31.19
C LEU A 278 36.39 1.77 -32.48
N GLU A 279 35.63 1.78 -33.58
CA GLU A 279 36.15 1.39 -34.88
C GLU A 279 37.35 2.26 -35.30
N TRP A 280 37.19 3.61 -35.10
CA TRP A 280 38.28 4.54 -35.39
C TRP A 280 39.52 4.29 -34.50
N VAL A 281 39.33 3.98 -33.19
CA VAL A 281 40.43 3.63 -32.27
C VAL A 281 41.14 2.33 -32.71
N ARG A 282 40.42 1.35 -33.28
CA ARG A 282 40.95 0.06 -33.75
C ARG A 282 41.66 0.14 -35.11
N MET A 283 41.49 1.23 -35.88
CA MET A 283 42.18 1.43 -37.16
C MET A 283 43.69 1.48 -36.97
N ALA A 284 44.44 0.98 -37.98
CA ALA A 284 45.89 0.91 -37.95
C ALA A 284 46.61 2.26 -37.76
N PRO A 285 47.81 2.30 -37.16
CA PRO A 285 48.54 3.54 -36.83
C PRO A 285 48.71 4.53 -37.96
N LYS A 286 48.85 4.08 -39.21
CA LYS A 286 48.98 4.93 -40.41
C LYS A 286 47.72 5.79 -40.69
N ALA A 287 46.56 5.31 -40.32
CA ALA A 287 45.31 6.06 -40.43
C ALA A 287 45.07 7.03 -39.24
N ARG A 288 45.86 6.91 -38.16
CA ARG A 288 45.79 7.75 -36.95
C ARG A 288 46.65 9.00 -37.04
N GLN A 289 47.46 9.22 -38.10
CA GLN A 289 48.36 10.36 -38.16
C GLN A 289 47.62 11.68 -37.99
N ALA A 290 47.97 12.36 -36.90
CA ALA A 290 47.62 13.75 -36.57
C ALA A 290 46.21 14.03 -36.00
N LYS A 291 45.48 13.07 -35.47
CA LYS A 291 44.21 13.42 -34.78
C LYS A 291 44.21 13.02 -33.29
N SER A 292 44.58 13.90 -32.64
CA SER A 292 44.21 14.68 -31.51
C SER A 292 43.85 13.85 -30.25
N LYS A 293 44.74 14.02 -29.25
CA LYS A 293 44.46 13.70 -27.82
C LYS A 293 43.01 14.10 -27.39
N ALA A 294 42.42 15.11 -28.03
CA ALA A 294 41.05 15.56 -27.79
C ALA A 294 39.99 14.50 -28.15
N ARG A 295 40.16 13.72 -29.23
CA ARG A 295 39.19 12.72 -29.66
C ARG A 295 39.29 11.43 -28.82
N LEU A 296 40.54 11.06 -28.44
CA LEU A 296 40.77 10.00 -27.47
C LEU A 296 40.20 10.36 -26.08
N GLY A 297 40.42 11.58 -25.61
CA GLY A 297 39.84 12.06 -24.37
C GLY A 297 38.30 12.20 -24.41
N ALA A 298 37.72 12.49 -25.59
CA ALA A 298 36.26 12.46 -25.76
C ALA A 298 35.70 11.02 -25.71
N TYR A 299 36.40 10.07 -26.33
CA TYR A 299 36.04 8.64 -26.23
C TYR A 299 36.14 8.13 -24.79
N GLU A 300 37.24 8.44 -24.08
CA GLU A 300 37.43 8.07 -22.68
C GLU A 300 36.34 8.67 -21.78
N LYS A 301 35.97 9.94 -21.97
CA LYS A 301 34.85 10.59 -21.25
C LYS A 301 33.51 9.94 -21.57
N LEU A 302 33.24 9.63 -22.85
CA LEU A 302 32.01 8.96 -23.25
C LEU A 302 31.93 7.51 -22.73
N SER A 303 33.07 6.81 -22.69
CA SER A 303 33.21 5.45 -22.19
C SER A 303 33.15 5.37 -20.66
N ALA A 304 33.63 6.41 -19.95
CA ALA A 304 33.62 6.49 -18.49
C ALA A 304 32.26 6.93 -17.91
N GLN A 305 31.36 7.46 -18.75
CA GLN A 305 29.98 7.69 -18.31
C GLN A 305 29.33 6.32 -18.13
N ASP A 306 28.85 6.05 -16.92
CA ASP A 306 28.12 4.81 -16.63
C ASP A 306 26.97 4.65 -17.62
N ALA A 307 26.91 3.49 -18.27
CA ALA A 307 25.76 3.13 -19.08
C ALA A 307 24.55 3.09 -18.14
N VAL A 308 23.49 3.80 -18.50
CA VAL A 308 22.22 3.71 -17.78
C VAL A 308 21.82 2.22 -17.81
N GLN A 309 21.97 1.53 -16.69
CA GLN A 309 21.50 0.16 -16.58
C GLN A 309 19.99 0.18 -16.82
N LYS A 310 19.55 -0.44 -17.93
CA LYS A 310 18.12 -0.69 -18.11
C LYS A 310 17.64 -1.45 -16.89
N GLU A 311 16.61 -0.94 -16.23
CA GLU A 311 15.84 -1.78 -15.32
C GLU A 311 15.40 -3.00 -16.14
N ALA A 312 15.84 -4.19 -15.72
CA ALA A 312 15.37 -5.43 -16.34
C ALA A 312 13.84 -5.44 -16.16
N SER A 313 13.10 -5.47 -17.27
CA SER A 313 11.66 -5.61 -17.22
C SER A 313 11.35 -6.89 -16.44
N LEU A 314 10.65 -6.74 -15.33
CA LEU A 314 10.22 -7.87 -14.52
C LEU A 314 9.09 -8.57 -15.30
N GLU A 315 9.27 -9.85 -15.62
CA GLU A 315 8.24 -10.65 -16.28
C GLU A 315 7.87 -11.82 -15.38
N ILE A 316 6.64 -11.82 -14.85
CA ILE A 316 6.09 -12.96 -14.13
C ILE A 316 5.36 -13.85 -15.13
N PHE A 317 5.88 -15.04 -15.36
CA PHE A 317 5.23 -16.06 -16.17
C PHE A 317 4.43 -17.00 -15.28
N ILE A 318 3.10 -17.05 -15.50
CA ILE A 318 2.19 -17.98 -14.82
C ILE A 318 2.03 -19.20 -15.74
N PRO A 319 2.48 -20.39 -15.31
CA PRO A 319 2.33 -21.59 -16.14
C PRO A 319 0.86 -21.97 -16.25
N ASN A 320 0.44 -22.32 -17.46
CA ASN A 320 -0.90 -22.86 -17.67
C ASN A 320 -0.97 -24.27 -17.11
N GLY A 321 -1.89 -24.50 -16.19
CA GLY A 321 -2.20 -25.83 -15.70
C GLY A 321 -2.92 -26.71 -16.73
N PRO A 322 -3.49 -27.85 -16.33
CA PRO A 322 -4.29 -28.71 -17.20
C PRO A 322 -5.48 -27.91 -17.77
N ARG A 323 -5.95 -28.30 -18.98
CA ARG A 323 -7.06 -27.63 -19.64
C ARG A 323 -8.32 -27.70 -18.77
N LEU A 324 -8.94 -26.55 -18.50
CA LEU A 324 -10.21 -26.46 -17.80
C LEU A 324 -11.37 -27.04 -18.62
N GLY A 325 -12.25 -27.75 -17.95
CA GLY A 325 -13.54 -28.15 -18.49
C GLY A 325 -14.56 -27.00 -18.47
N ASN A 326 -15.78 -27.28 -18.94
CA ASN A 326 -16.87 -26.29 -18.96
C ASN A 326 -17.41 -25.93 -17.56
N LYS A 327 -17.23 -26.81 -16.57
CA LYS A 327 -17.55 -26.53 -15.17
C LYS A 327 -16.26 -26.22 -14.42
N VAL A 328 -16.18 -25.01 -13.86
CA VAL A 328 -15.03 -24.61 -13.04
C VAL A 328 -15.42 -24.68 -11.57
N VAL A 329 -16.06 -23.67 -11.02
CA VAL A 329 -16.61 -23.64 -9.66
C VAL A 329 -18.00 -23.03 -9.75
N ALA A 330 -19.01 -23.72 -9.20
CA ALA A 330 -20.38 -23.25 -9.18
C ALA A 330 -20.90 -23.23 -7.73
N PHE A 331 -21.44 -22.11 -7.33
CA PHE A 331 -22.14 -21.91 -6.08
C PHE A 331 -23.64 -22.01 -6.33
N LYS A 332 -24.32 -22.86 -5.54
CA LYS A 332 -25.77 -23.07 -5.64
C LYS A 332 -26.38 -22.84 -4.27
N ASP A 333 -27.03 -21.70 -4.13
CA ASP A 333 -27.77 -21.30 -2.93
C ASP A 333 -26.93 -21.35 -1.66
N VAL A 334 -25.66 -20.95 -1.75
CA VAL A 334 -24.68 -21.08 -0.67
C VAL A 334 -24.87 -19.98 0.35
N SER A 335 -24.95 -20.39 1.64
CA SER A 335 -25.06 -19.49 2.78
C SER A 335 -24.02 -19.83 3.82
N LYS A 336 -23.46 -18.79 4.49
CA LYS A 336 -22.44 -18.94 5.53
C LYS A 336 -22.59 -17.90 6.63
N SER A 337 -22.47 -18.36 7.87
CA SER A 337 -22.50 -17.53 9.07
C SER A 337 -21.46 -17.98 10.10
N TYR A 338 -21.10 -17.10 11.03
CA TYR A 338 -20.31 -17.43 12.22
C TYR A 338 -21.04 -16.93 13.46
N GLY A 339 -21.59 -17.86 14.26
CA GLY A 339 -22.47 -17.54 15.37
C GLY A 339 -23.65 -16.70 14.87
N ASP A 340 -23.90 -15.54 15.48
CA ASP A 340 -25.01 -14.66 15.11
C ASP A 340 -24.71 -13.75 13.90
N ARG A 341 -23.51 -13.85 13.33
CA ARG A 341 -23.08 -13.01 12.22
C ARG A 341 -23.25 -13.71 10.88
N LEU A 342 -24.24 -13.26 10.11
CA LEU A 342 -24.41 -13.69 8.74
C LEU A 342 -23.34 -13.02 7.85
N LEU A 343 -22.58 -13.83 7.09
CA LEU A 343 -21.62 -13.31 6.10
C LEU A 343 -22.29 -13.10 4.76
N PHE A 344 -22.95 -14.15 4.23
CA PHE A 344 -23.72 -14.09 3.00
C PHE A 344 -24.78 -15.20 2.98
N GLU A 345 -25.86 -14.93 2.26
CA GLU A 345 -26.97 -15.86 2.07
C GLU A 345 -27.33 -15.98 0.58
N HIS A 346 -27.82 -17.16 0.19
CA HIS A 346 -28.32 -17.43 -1.16
C HIS A 346 -27.34 -17.08 -2.29
N LEU A 347 -26.03 -17.26 -2.07
CA LEU A 347 -25.01 -16.95 -3.07
C LEU A 347 -25.10 -17.93 -4.24
N ASN A 348 -25.36 -17.38 -5.43
CA ASN A 348 -25.45 -18.12 -6.68
C ASN A 348 -24.55 -17.46 -7.71
N PHE A 349 -23.46 -18.12 -8.07
CA PHE A 349 -22.64 -17.70 -9.20
C PHE A 349 -21.82 -18.87 -9.76
N VAL A 350 -21.36 -18.72 -10.99
CA VAL A 350 -20.46 -19.68 -11.66
C VAL A 350 -19.19 -18.94 -12.07
N LEU A 351 -18.03 -19.50 -11.72
CA LEU A 351 -16.76 -18.95 -12.14
C LEU A 351 -16.62 -19.12 -13.67
N PRO A 352 -16.54 -18.03 -14.44
CA PRO A 352 -16.49 -18.09 -15.89
C PRO A 352 -15.17 -18.70 -16.37
N PRO A 353 -15.17 -19.57 -17.41
CA PRO A 353 -13.94 -20.10 -17.99
C PRO A 353 -13.06 -18.97 -18.53
N ALA A 354 -11.77 -19.00 -18.24
CA ALA A 354 -10.79 -17.96 -18.55
C ALA A 354 -11.13 -16.56 -17.99
N GLY A 355 -12.05 -16.48 -17.02
CA GLY A 355 -12.42 -15.23 -16.36
C GLY A 355 -11.54 -14.92 -15.17
N ILE A 356 -11.34 -13.64 -14.92
CA ILE A 356 -10.72 -13.14 -13.71
C ILE A 356 -11.81 -12.43 -12.90
N VAL A 357 -12.11 -12.97 -11.72
CA VAL A 357 -13.14 -12.44 -10.82
C VAL A 357 -12.47 -11.66 -9.69
N GLY A 358 -12.66 -10.35 -9.68
CA GLY A 358 -12.27 -9.48 -8.56
C GLY A 358 -13.29 -9.58 -7.42
N VAL A 359 -12.84 -9.89 -6.23
CA VAL A 359 -13.68 -9.97 -5.02
C VAL A 359 -13.44 -8.74 -4.16
N ILE A 360 -14.49 -7.95 -3.96
CA ILE A 360 -14.44 -6.70 -3.21
C ILE A 360 -15.47 -6.67 -2.06
N GLY A 361 -15.24 -5.81 -1.11
CA GLY A 361 -16.15 -5.58 0.03
C GLY A 361 -15.41 -5.25 1.31
N PRO A 362 -16.14 -4.87 2.36
CA PRO A 362 -15.56 -4.47 3.65
C PRO A 362 -14.73 -5.58 4.30
N ASN A 363 -13.87 -5.17 5.22
CA ASN A 363 -13.11 -6.12 6.03
C ASN A 363 -14.05 -6.95 6.91
N GLY A 364 -13.83 -8.27 6.90
CA GLY A 364 -14.66 -9.22 7.63
C GLY A 364 -15.99 -9.57 6.96
N ALA A 365 -16.27 -9.11 5.72
CA ALA A 365 -17.48 -9.48 4.97
C ALA A 365 -17.57 -10.96 4.54
N GLY A 366 -16.48 -11.72 4.70
CA GLY A 366 -16.46 -13.14 4.33
C GLY A 366 -15.65 -13.45 3.08
N LYS A 367 -14.85 -12.50 2.56
CA LYS A 367 -14.04 -12.70 1.35
C LYS A 367 -13.08 -13.90 1.47
N THR A 368 -12.25 -13.93 2.51
CA THR A 368 -11.34 -15.06 2.78
C THR A 368 -12.11 -16.35 3.11
N THR A 369 -13.30 -16.24 3.73
CA THR A 369 -14.17 -17.40 3.99
C THR A 369 -14.66 -18.02 2.67
N LEU A 370 -14.97 -17.21 1.66
CA LEU A 370 -15.28 -17.69 0.31
C LEU A 370 -14.15 -18.58 -0.25
N PHE A 371 -12.89 -18.16 -0.09
CA PHE A 371 -11.74 -18.98 -0.52
C PHE A 371 -11.62 -20.28 0.25
N ARG A 372 -11.83 -20.24 1.59
CA ARG A 372 -11.81 -21.47 2.43
C ARG A 372 -12.90 -22.45 2.03
N LEU A 373 -14.06 -21.96 1.63
CA LEU A 373 -15.15 -22.78 1.11
C LEU A 373 -14.77 -23.42 -0.24
N ILE A 374 -14.16 -22.66 -1.16
CA ILE A 374 -13.68 -23.20 -2.45
C ILE A 374 -12.59 -24.25 -2.22
N MET A 375 -11.67 -24.01 -1.27
CA MET A 375 -10.61 -24.96 -0.92
C MET A 375 -11.11 -26.19 -0.15
N GLY A 376 -12.37 -26.18 0.30
CA GLY A 376 -12.94 -27.26 1.12
C GLY A 376 -12.44 -27.29 2.56
N TYR A 377 -11.76 -26.22 3.02
CA TYR A 377 -11.32 -26.09 4.42
C TYR A 377 -12.48 -25.83 5.37
N GLU A 378 -13.56 -25.27 4.85
CA GLU A 378 -14.82 -25.04 5.57
C GLU A 378 -15.99 -25.58 4.74
N GLN A 379 -17.09 -25.86 5.43
CA GLN A 379 -18.34 -26.28 4.79
C GLN A 379 -19.35 -25.13 4.83
N PRO A 380 -20.19 -24.96 3.79
CA PRO A 380 -21.29 -24.01 3.83
C PRO A 380 -22.35 -24.47 4.84
N ASP A 381 -23.09 -23.51 5.41
CA ASP A 381 -24.20 -23.79 6.32
C ASP A 381 -25.47 -24.19 5.54
N GLY A 382 -25.60 -23.71 4.28
CA GLY A 382 -26.66 -24.07 3.34
C GLY A 382 -26.15 -24.06 1.90
N GLY A 383 -26.84 -24.79 1.03
CA GLY A 383 -26.47 -24.91 -0.38
C GLY A 383 -25.32 -25.87 -0.63
N GLN A 384 -24.75 -25.79 -1.85
CA GLN A 384 -23.60 -26.63 -2.24
C GLN A 384 -22.65 -25.91 -3.19
N ILE A 385 -21.37 -26.31 -3.14
CA ILE A 385 -20.32 -25.84 -4.05
C ILE A 385 -19.89 -27.03 -4.90
N GLU A 386 -19.99 -26.86 -6.20
CA GLU A 386 -19.56 -27.86 -7.20
C GLU A 386 -18.23 -27.41 -7.81
N ILE A 387 -17.21 -28.25 -7.70
CA ILE A 387 -15.90 -28.03 -8.32
C ILE A 387 -15.74 -29.03 -9.46
N GLY A 388 -15.32 -28.56 -10.62
CA GLY A 388 -15.14 -29.42 -11.79
C GLY A 388 -13.95 -30.39 -11.61
N ASP A 389 -14.07 -31.60 -12.18
CA ASP A 389 -13.06 -32.67 -12.05
C ASP A 389 -11.68 -32.28 -12.63
N THR A 390 -11.64 -31.32 -13.53
CA THR A 390 -10.37 -30.83 -14.16
C THR A 390 -9.74 -29.66 -13.43
N VAL A 391 -10.35 -29.18 -12.36
CA VAL A 391 -9.89 -28.03 -11.58
C VAL A 391 -8.70 -28.42 -10.70
N LYS A 392 -7.62 -27.67 -10.84
CA LYS A 392 -6.44 -27.72 -9.96
C LYS A 392 -6.30 -26.34 -9.31
N LEU A 393 -6.70 -26.24 -8.04
CA LEU A 393 -6.62 -25.01 -7.27
C LEU A 393 -5.18 -24.69 -6.89
N ALA A 394 -4.81 -23.42 -6.99
CA ALA A 394 -3.58 -22.87 -6.41
C ALA A 394 -3.95 -21.64 -5.57
N TYR A 395 -3.59 -21.64 -4.30
CA TYR A 395 -4.01 -20.65 -3.33
C TYR A 395 -2.82 -19.89 -2.73
N VAL A 396 -2.85 -18.57 -2.84
CA VAL A 396 -1.92 -17.66 -2.17
C VAL A 396 -2.58 -17.14 -0.90
N ASP A 397 -2.12 -17.65 0.25
CA ASP A 397 -2.63 -17.31 1.59
C ASP A 397 -1.89 -16.09 2.18
N GLN A 398 -2.60 -15.24 2.92
CA GLN A 398 -2.01 -14.11 3.66
C GLN A 398 -1.06 -14.55 4.78
N GLN A 399 -1.21 -15.75 5.36
CA GLN A 399 -0.47 -16.17 6.55
C GLN A 399 0.90 -16.81 6.28
N HIS A 400 1.26 -17.06 5.00
CA HIS A 400 2.57 -17.60 4.56
C HIS A 400 3.06 -18.83 5.34
N LYS A 401 2.16 -19.69 5.84
CA LYS A 401 2.47 -20.86 6.69
C LYS A 401 3.36 -21.90 6.00
N SER A 402 3.45 -21.85 4.67
CA SER A 402 4.22 -22.82 3.88
C SER A 402 5.71 -22.52 3.78
N ILE A 403 6.18 -21.37 4.29
CA ILE A 403 7.57 -20.94 4.17
C ILE A 403 8.34 -21.34 5.43
N ASP A 404 9.37 -22.18 5.26
CA ASP A 404 10.29 -22.59 6.32
C ASP A 404 11.27 -21.44 6.62
N PRO A 405 11.30 -20.89 7.85
CA PRO A 405 12.14 -19.75 8.21
C PRO A 405 13.64 -20.05 8.15
N ASP A 406 14.04 -21.31 8.28
CA ASP A 406 15.44 -21.73 8.34
C ASP A 406 16.07 -21.99 6.96
N LYS A 407 15.25 -22.00 5.90
CA LYS A 407 15.73 -22.13 4.52
C LYS A 407 16.01 -20.77 3.88
N THR A 408 16.93 -20.76 2.91
CA THR A 408 17.14 -19.58 2.07
C THR A 408 16.01 -19.46 1.04
N VAL A 409 15.83 -18.25 0.49
CA VAL A 409 14.88 -17.99 -0.62
C VAL A 409 15.14 -18.96 -1.77
N TYR A 410 16.42 -19.13 -2.15
CA TYR A 410 16.80 -20.07 -3.19
C TYR A 410 16.43 -21.52 -2.85
N GLN A 411 16.78 -22.01 -1.66
CA GLN A 411 16.47 -23.37 -1.23
C GLN A 411 14.96 -23.65 -1.18
N THR A 412 14.16 -22.66 -0.81
CA THR A 412 12.70 -22.77 -0.74
C THR A 412 12.09 -22.96 -2.13
N ILE A 413 12.62 -22.28 -3.15
CA ILE A 413 12.12 -22.40 -4.54
C ILE A 413 12.72 -23.60 -5.25
N ALA A 414 14.05 -23.81 -5.13
CA ALA A 414 14.77 -24.88 -5.79
C ALA A 414 14.38 -26.27 -5.27
N ALA A 415 14.00 -26.36 -3.98
CA ALA A 415 13.81 -27.63 -3.29
C ALA A 415 15.03 -28.56 -3.50
N ASP A 416 14.84 -29.63 -4.28
CA ASP A 416 15.90 -30.61 -4.54
C ASP A 416 16.55 -30.50 -5.95
N SER A 417 16.20 -29.45 -6.72
CA SER A 417 16.67 -29.27 -8.12
C SER A 417 17.01 -27.83 -8.43
N ASP A 418 18.15 -27.61 -9.10
CA ASP A 418 18.55 -26.30 -9.61
C ASP A 418 17.61 -25.75 -10.71
N PHE A 419 16.66 -26.55 -11.17
CA PHE A 419 15.69 -26.20 -12.20
C PHE A 419 14.27 -26.25 -11.66
N VAL A 420 13.50 -25.22 -11.96
CA VAL A 420 12.06 -25.14 -11.71
C VAL A 420 11.35 -25.52 -13.00
N ARG A 421 10.44 -26.49 -12.90
CA ARG A 421 9.61 -26.89 -14.02
C ARG A 421 8.38 -25.99 -14.08
N LEU A 422 8.17 -25.34 -15.22
CA LEU A 422 7.04 -24.45 -15.49
C LEU A 422 6.32 -24.96 -16.74
N GLY A 423 5.33 -25.81 -16.56
CA GLY A 423 4.66 -26.50 -17.65
C GLY A 423 5.62 -27.42 -18.42
N ARG A 424 5.86 -27.09 -19.69
CA ARG A 424 6.79 -27.81 -20.57
C ARG A 424 8.22 -27.23 -20.59
N ARG A 425 8.46 -26.15 -19.84
CA ARG A 425 9.75 -25.44 -19.80
C ARG A 425 10.45 -25.73 -18.48
N GLU A 426 11.77 -25.93 -18.55
CA GLU A 426 12.63 -25.94 -17.38
C GLU A 426 13.40 -24.61 -17.33
N VAL A 427 13.31 -23.92 -16.19
CA VAL A 427 13.96 -22.63 -15.94
C VAL A 427 14.89 -22.79 -14.76
N ASN A 428 16.09 -22.23 -14.84
CA ASN A 428 17.01 -22.22 -13.71
C ASN A 428 16.35 -21.53 -12.51
N ALA A 429 16.42 -22.14 -11.31
CA ALA A 429 15.76 -21.66 -10.11
C ALA A 429 16.21 -20.24 -9.73
N ARG A 430 17.49 -19.89 -9.90
CA ARG A 430 18.00 -18.53 -9.64
C ARG A 430 17.39 -17.50 -10.60
N ALA A 431 17.26 -17.87 -11.89
CA ALA A 431 16.63 -17.01 -12.89
C ALA A 431 15.12 -16.86 -12.63
N TYR A 432 14.45 -17.91 -12.13
CA TYR A 432 13.05 -17.83 -11.72
C TYR A 432 12.85 -16.91 -10.52
N VAL A 433 13.65 -17.06 -9.46
CA VAL A 433 13.59 -16.24 -8.26
C VAL A 433 13.90 -14.77 -8.55
N SER A 434 14.82 -14.48 -9.47
CA SER A 434 15.13 -13.10 -9.87
C SER A 434 13.96 -12.37 -10.53
N ARG A 435 13.01 -13.09 -11.13
CA ARG A 435 11.77 -12.54 -11.69
C ARG A 435 10.81 -12.00 -10.63
N PHE A 436 10.99 -12.35 -9.37
CA PHE A 436 10.25 -11.84 -8.22
C PHE A 436 11.05 -10.80 -7.42
N ASN A 437 12.00 -10.15 -8.11
CA ASN A 437 12.83 -9.07 -7.53
C ASN A 437 13.70 -9.51 -6.35
N PHE A 438 14.23 -10.76 -6.41
CA PHE A 438 15.28 -11.22 -5.52
C PHE A 438 16.62 -11.22 -6.27
N SER A 439 17.50 -10.26 -5.95
CA SER A 439 18.85 -10.18 -6.52
C SER A 439 19.74 -11.35 -6.04
N GLY A 440 20.92 -11.54 -6.63
CA GLY A 440 21.79 -12.66 -6.27
C GLY A 440 22.07 -12.78 -4.77
N ALA A 441 22.30 -11.66 -4.07
CA ALA A 441 22.52 -11.65 -2.62
C ALA A 441 21.23 -11.92 -1.81
N ASP A 442 20.08 -11.46 -2.31
CA ASP A 442 18.80 -11.65 -1.64
C ASP A 442 18.32 -13.10 -1.69
N GLN A 443 18.76 -13.86 -2.69
CA GLN A 443 18.44 -15.27 -2.84
C GLN A 443 19.06 -16.16 -1.74
N GLU A 444 20.14 -15.69 -1.12
CA GLU A 444 20.82 -16.39 -0.03
C GLU A 444 20.32 -15.97 1.37
N LYS A 445 19.38 -15.00 1.45
CA LYS A 445 18.74 -14.63 2.72
C LYS A 445 17.91 -15.78 3.26
N LEU A 446 17.94 -15.98 4.58
CA LEU A 446 17.02 -16.88 5.26
C LEU A 446 15.59 -16.32 5.20
N CYS A 447 14.61 -17.20 5.01
CA CYS A 447 13.20 -16.79 4.91
C CYS A 447 12.68 -16.14 6.22
N GLY A 448 13.27 -16.49 7.36
CA GLY A 448 12.93 -15.91 8.66
C GLY A 448 13.25 -14.42 8.80
N VAL A 449 14.25 -13.90 8.06
CA VAL A 449 14.66 -12.48 8.10
C VAL A 449 14.06 -11.62 6.99
N LEU A 450 13.20 -12.21 6.15
CA LEU A 450 12.53 -11.49 5.07
C LEU A 450 11.51 -10.48 5.62
N SER A 451 11.46 -9.30 5.00
CA SER A 451 10.37 -8.34 5.22
C SER A 451 9.02 -8.93 4.77
N GLY A 452 7.91 -8.33 5.22
CA GLY A 452 6.56 -8.76 4.82
C GLY A 452 6.41 -8.82 3.29
N GLY A 453 6.83 -7.77 2.58
CA GLY A 453 6.76 -7.73 1.12
C GLY A 453 7.68 -8.75 0.42
N GLU A 454 8.89 -9.01 0.94
CA GLU A 454 9.76 -10.06 0.41
C GLU A 454 9.14 -11.44 0.62
N ARG A 455 8.53 -11.68 1.78
CA ARG A 455 7.85 -12.93 2.09
C ARG A 455 6.62 -13.14 1.20
N ASN A 456 5.85 -12.10 0.93
CA ASN A 456 4.69 -12.15 0.03
C ASN A 456 5.11 -12.48 -1.42
N ARG A 457 6.19 -11.85 -1.94
CA ARG A 457 6.74 -12.18 -3.27
C ARG A 457 7.25 -13.61 -3.35
N LEU A 458 7.90 -14.12 -2.30
CA LEU A 458 8.36 -15.52 -2.25
C LEU A 458 7.19 -16.49 -2.24
N HIS A 459 6.14 -16.21 -1.47
CA HIS A 459 4.93 -17.03 -1.42
C HIS A 459 4.20 -17.05 -2.78
N LEU A 460 4.11 -15.90 -3.42
CA LEU A 460 3.58 -15.79 -4.78
C LEU A 460 4.39 -16.66 -5.77
N ALA A 461 5.73 -16.58 -5.70
CA ALA A 461 6.62 -17.40 -6.54
C ALA A 461 6.42 -18.91 -6.31
N LEU A 462 6.25 -19.34 -5.05
CA LEU A 462 5.98 -20.74 -4.71
C LEU A 462 4.65 -21.21 -5.30
N THR A 463 3.58 -20.44 -5.09
CA THR A 463 2.23 -20.82 -5.54
C THR A 463 2.11 -20.85 -7.06
N LEU A 464 2.71 -19.89 -7.76
CA LEU A 464 2.67 -19.84 -9.22
C LEU A 464 3.49 -20.98 -9.86
N LYS A 465 4.44 -21.58 -9.15
CA LYS A 465 5.18 -22.76 -9.60
C LYS A 465 4.31 -24.01 -9.69
N ASP A 466 3.23 -24.11 -8.91
CA ASP A 466 2.44 -25.35 -8.74
C ASP A 466 1.48 -25.67 -9.90
N GLU A 467 1.50 -24.91 -10.99
CA GLU A 467 0.72 -25.18 -12.23
C GLU A 467 -0.78 -25.34 -11.97
N GLY A 468 -1.37 -24.50 -11.12
CA GLY A 468 -2.82 -24.44 -10.94
C GLY A 468 -3.50 -23.90 -12.20
N ASN A 469 -4.72 -24.35 -12.51
CA ASN A 469 -5.55 -23.79 -13.56
C ASN A 469 -6.68 -22.90 -13.03
N VAL A 470 -6.87 -22.85 -11.71
CA VAL A 470 -7.69 -21.88 -10.99
C VAL A 470 -6.85 -21.28 -9.87
N LEU A 471 -6.56 -19.99 -9.97
CA LEU A 471 -5.77 -19.26 -8.99
C LEU A 471 -6.70 -18.55 -8.01
N LEU A 472 -6.43 -18.71 -6.72
CA LEU A 472 -7.07 -17.97 -5.63
C LEU A 472 -6.01 -17.07 -5.01
N LEU A 473 -6.12 -15.77 -5.20
CA LEU A 473 -5.14 -14.78 -4.74
C LEU A 473 -5.78 -13.89 -3.66
N ASP A 474 -5.31 -14.02 -2.42
CA ASP A 474 -5.82 -13.24 -1.28
C ASP A 474 -4.85 -12.07 -0.98
N GLU A 475 -5.25 -10.85 -1.36
CA GLU A 475 -4.50 -9.61 -1.23
C GLU A 475 -3.07 -9.68 -1.82
N PRO A 476 -2.89 -10.08 -3.10
CA PRO A 476 -1.57 -10.29 -3.69
C PRO A 476 -0.79 -8.98 -3.90
N THR A 477 -1.43 -7.84 -3.80
CA THR A 477 -0.85 -6.50 -4.00
C THR A 477 -0.29 -5.87 -2.72
N ASN A 478 -0.61 -6.42 -1.54
CA ASN A 478 -0.16 -5.88 -0.26
C ASN A 478 1.36 -5.97 -0.12
N ASP A 479 1.97 -4.86 0.28
CA ASP A 479 3.43 -4.73 0.51
C ASP A 479 4.30 -5.07 -0.73
N VAL A 480 3.73 -5.07 -1.93
CA VAL A 480 4.43 -5.38 -3.19
C VAL A 480 4.70 -4.09 -3.96
N ASP A 481 5.89 -3.95 -4.55
CA ASP A 481 6.24 -2.77 -5.34
C ASP A 481 5.50 -2.71 -6.69
N VAL A 482 5.36 -1.49 -7.22
CA VAL A 482 4.61 -1.20 -8.46
C VAL A 482 5.09 -2.02 -9.67
N ASN A 483 6.41 -2.30 -9.78
CA ASN A 483 6.94 -3.06 -10.90
C ASN A 483 6.54 -4.54 -10.80
N THR A 484 6.55 -5.11 -9.59
CA THR A 484 6.08 -6.48 -9.34
C THR A 484 4.57 -6.59 -9.55
N ILE A 485 3.78 -5.58 -9.13
CA ILE A 485 2.33 -5.54 -9.40
C ILE A 485 2.06 -5.53 -10.90
N ARG A 486 2.75 -4.69 -11.68
CA ARG A 486 2.61 -4.65 -13.15
C ARG A 486 2.95 -5.99 -13.80
N ALA A 487 4.05 -6.61 -13.37
CA ALA A 487 4.43 -7.92 -13.89
C ALA A 487 3.39 -9.00 -13.54
N LEU A 488 2.74 -8.90 -12.39
CA LEU A 488 1.63 -9.78 -12.01
C LEU A 488 0.38 -9.51 -12.85
N GLU A 489 0.04 -8.24 -13.11
CA GLU A 489 -1.03 -7.83 -14.02
C GLU A 489 -0.83 -8.48 -15.40
N ASP A 490 0.34 -8.26 -16.01
CA ASP A 490 0.69 -8.81 -17.32
C ASP A 490 0.68 -10.35 -17.32
N GLY A 491 1.11 -10.97 -16.22
CA GLY A 491 1.08 -12.42 -16.02
C GLY A 491 -0.34 -12.98 -15.96
N LEU A 492 -1.25 -12.30 -15.25
CA LEU A 492 -2.66 -12.70 -15.13
C LEU A 492 -3.45 -12.46 -16.44
N GLU A 493 -3.19 -11.36 -17.14
CA GLU A 493 -3.79 -11.11 -18.47
C GLU A 493 -3.44 -12.21 -19.48
N ASN A 494 -2.23 -12.79 -19.40
CA ASN A 494 -1.77 -13.88 -20.27
C ASN A 494 -2.08 -15.28 -19.73
N PHE A 495 -2.74 -15.39 -18.58
CA PHE A 495 -3.09 -16.66 -17.97
C PHE A 495 -4.32 -17.28 -18.64
N ALA A 496 -4.19 -18.50 -19.15
CA ALA A 496 -5.28 -19.19 -19.85
C ALA A 496 -6.28 -19.90 -18.91
N GLY A 497 -6.04 -19.88 -17.59
CA GLY A 497 -6.92 -20.42 -16.56
C GLY A 497 -7.92 -19.39 -16.04
N CYS A 498 -8.53 -19.68 -14.88
CA CYS A 498 -9.37 -18.73 -14.16
C CYS A 498 -8.62 -18.19 -12.95
N ALA A 499 -8.90 -16.95 -12.55
CA ALA A 499 -8.41 -16.40 -11.30
C ALA A 499 -9.55 -15.78 -10.49
N VAL A 500 -9.50 -15.96 -9.17
CA VAL A 500 -10.33 -15.22 -8.23
C VAL A 500 -9.39 -14.44 -7.34
N VAL A 501 -9.54 -13.12 -7.33
CA VAL A 501 -8.59 -12.21 -6.69
C VAL A 501 -9.32 -11.34 -5.69
N ILE A 502 -9.00 -11.49 -4.42
CA ILE A 502 -9.40 -10.54 -3.39
C ILE A 502 -8.35 -9.44 -3.39
N SER A 503 -8.75 -8.20 -3.61
CA SER A 503 -7.85 -7.05 -3.49
C SER A 503 -8.62 -5.77 -3.16
N HIS A 504 -7.96 -4.89 -2.41
CA HIS A 504 -8.40 -3.52 -2.18
C HIS A 504 -7.75 -2.53 -3.15
N ASP A 505 -6.79 -2.98 -3.97
CA ASP A 505 -6.19 -2.20 -5.05
C ASP A 505 -7.16 -2.11 -6.25
N ARG A 506 -7.89 -1.00 -6.30
CA ARG A 506 -8.89 -0.71 -7.33
C ARG A 506 -8.29 -0.66 -8.73
N TRP A 507 -7.08 -0.08 -8.86
CA TRP A 507 -6.38 0.02 -10.13
C TRP A 507 -6.00 -1.36 -10.68
N PHE A 508 -5.49 -2.21 -9.81
CA PHE A 508 -5.17 -3.60 -10.15
C PHE A 508 -6.41 -4.35 -10.63
N LEU A 509 -7.52 -4.26 -9.88
CA LEU A 509 -8.78 -4.91 -10.25
C LEU A 509 -9.36 -4.35 -11.56
N ASP A 510 -9.30 -3.03 -11.75
CA ASP A 510 -9.82 -2.38 -12.97
C ASP A 510 -9.10 -2.85 -14.23
N ARG A 511 -7.80 -3.16 -14.10
CA ARG A 511 -6.98 -3.65 -15.21
C ARG A 511 -7.18 -5.12 -15.53
N ILE A 512 -7.31 -5.98 -14.50
CA ILE A 512 -7.30 -7.43 -14.70
C ILE A 512 -8.67 -8.08 -14.65
N ALA A 513 -9.62 -7.54 -13.85
CA ALA A 513 -10.89 -8.19 -13.60
C ALA A 513 -11.81 -8.10 -14.82
N THR A 514 -12.37 -9.25 -15.21
CA THR A 514 -13.43 -9.38 -16.19
C THR A 514 -14.81 -9.38 -15.54
N HIS A 515 -14.85 -9.70 -14.25
CA HIS A 515 -16.06 -9.77 -13.44
C HIS A 515 -15.74 -9.30 -12.02
N ILE A 516 -16.73 -8.72 -11.35
CA ILE A 516 -16.65 -8.30 -9.95
C ILE A 516 -17.65 -9.07 -9.10
N LEU A 517 -17.21 -9.63 -7.98
CA LEU A 517 -18.03 -10.21 -6.94
C LEU A 517 -17.99 -9.28 -5.72
N ALA A 518 -19.03 -8.49 -5.54
CA ALA A 518 -19.08 -7.45 -4.52
C ALA A 518 -19.91 -7.88 -3.31
N PHE A 519 -19.33 -7.83 -2.14
CA PHE A 519 -20.00 -7.97 -0.85
C PHE A 519 -20.55 -6.59 -0.46
N GLU A 520 -21.84 -6.35 -0.73
CA GLU A 520 -22.46 -5.02 -0.59
C GLU A 520 -23.09 -4.76 0.80
N GLY A 521 -22.99 -5.71 1.72
CA GLY A 521 -23.56 -5.65 3.06
C GLY A 521 -24.83 -6.46 3.24
N ASP A 522 -25.32 -6.55 4.47
CA ASP A 522 -26.56 -7.27 4.86
C ASP A 522 -26.64 -8.71 4.35
N GLY A 523 -25.50 -9.37 4.14
CA GLY A 523 -25.41 -10.72 3.62
C GLY A 523 -25.63 -10.84 2.10
N SER A 524 -25.81 -9.72 1.39
CA SER A 524 -25.97 -9.70 -0.06
C SER A 524 -24.63 -9.68 -0.79
N VAL A 525 -24.51 -10.47 -1.84
CA VAL A 525 -23.36 -10.50 -2.74
C VAL A 525 -23.84 -10.29 -4.16
N TYR A 526 -23.25 -9.30 -4.82
CA TYR A 526 -23.62 -8.93 -6.18
C TYR A 526 -22.54 -9.37 -7.17
N PHE A 527 -22.92 -10.13 -8.20
CA PHE A 527 -22.03 -10.55 -9.27
C PHE A 527 -22.25 -9.66 -10.50
N PHE A 528 -21.19 -9.02 -10.96
CA PHE A 528 -21.22 -8.07 -12.07
C PHE A 528 -20.21 -8.49 -13.14
N GLU A 529 -20.62 -8.44 -14.42
CA GLU A 529 -19.75 -8.64 -15.58
C GLU A 529 -19.22 -7.29 -16.04
N GLY A 530 -17.93 -7.07 -15.94
CA GLY A 530 -17.24 -5.82 -16.28
C GLY A 530 -16.07 -5.52 -15.35
N SER A 531 -15.41 -4.38 -15.60
CA SER A 531 -14.29 -3.87 -14.82
C SER A 531 -14.74 -3.27 -13.48
N TYR A 532 -13.77 -2.92 -12.62
CA TYR A 532 -14.07 -2.26 -11.36
C TYR A 532 -14.75 -0.90 -11.56
N SER A 533 -14.27 -0.08 -12.50
CA SER A 533 -14.84 1.24 -12.78
C SER A 533 -16.28 1.15 -13.28
N GLU A 534 -16.59 0.17 -14.14
CA GLU A 534 -17.94 -0.08 -14.62
C GLU A 534 -18.87 -0.55 -13.49
N TYR A 535 -18.38 -1.41 -12.60
CA TYR A 535 -19.11 -1.81 -11.39
C TYR A 535 -19.41 -0.61 -10.49
N GLU A 536 -18.43 0.26 -10.25
CA GLU A 536 -18.62 1.43 -9.38
C GLU A 536 -19.67 2.39 -9.94
N GLN A 537 -19.68 2.60 -11.25
CA GLN A 537 -20.73 3.37 -11.92
C GLN A 537 -22.10 2.70 -11.76
N ASN A 538 -22.19 1.40 -12.00
CA ASN A 538 -23.41 0.63 -11.81
C ASN A 538 -23.91 0.66 -10.35
N ARG A 539 -22.97 0.56 -9.38
CA ARG A 539 -23.30 0.68 -7.95
C ARG A 539 -23.93 2.03 -7.62
N LYS A 540 -23.34 3.14 -8.12
CA LYS A 540 -23.88 4.50 -7.94
C LYS A 540 -25.28 4.65 -8.52
N GLU A 541 -25.53 4.09 -9.70
CA GLU A 541 -26.84 4.11 -10.34
C GLU A 541 -27.89 3.31 -9.54
N ARG A 542 -27.52 2.13 -8.97
CA ARG A 542 -28.43 1.26 -8.19
C ARG A 542 -28.69 1.73 -6.77
N LEU A 543 -27.64 2.18 -6.05
CA LEU A 543 -27.67 2.43 -4.62
C LEU A 543 -27.60 3.92 -4.25
N GLY A 544 -27.30 4.81 -5.22
CA GLY A 544 -27.04 6.23 -5.01
C GLY A 544 -25.61 6.54 -4.60
N ASP A 545 -25.27 7.84 -4.55
CA ASP A 545 -23.90 8.32 -4.27
C ASP A 545 -23.45 8.14 -2.81
N GLU A 546 -24.38 7.94 -1.88
CA GLU A 546 -24.01 7.76 -0.47
C GLU A 546 -23.62 6.32 -0.19
N PRO A 547 -22.39 6.06 0.31
CA PRO A 547 -22.02 4.73 0.78
C PRO A 547 -22.90 4.36 1.97
N LYS A 548 -23.80 3.40 1.79
CA LYS A 548 -24.55 2.83 2.91
C LYS A 548 -23.56 2.13 3.83
N ARG A 549 -23.52 2.53 5.11
CA ARG A 549 -22.68 1.91 6.14
C ARG A 549 -22.91 0.41 6.17
N PHE A 550 -21.83 -0.37 6.10
CA PHE A 550 -21.89 -1.81 6.24
C PHE A 550 -22.42 -2.19 7.62
N ARG A 551 -23.59 -2.85 7.65
CA ARG A 551 -24.18 -3.42 8.87
C ARG A 551 -24.30 -4.92 8.67
N TYR A 552 -23.88 -5.69 9.67
CA TYR A 552 -24.11 -7.13 9.66
C TYR A 552 -25.58 -7.42 10.00
N LYS A 553 -26.21 -8.20 9.13
CA LYS A 553 -27.53 -8.75 9.45
C LYS A 553 -27.36 -9.80 10.57
N LYS A 554 -28.10 -9.63 11.68
CA LYS A 554 -28.19 -10.68 12.68
C LYS A 554 -29.07 -11.80 12.14
N LEU A 555 -28.67 -13.06 12.35
CA LEU A 555 -29.57 -14.18 12.13
C LEU A 555 -30.77 -13.96 13.04
N MET A 556 -31.97 -13.89 12.46
CA MET A 556 -33.20 -13.96 13.26
C MET A 556 -33.32 -15.40 13.80
N GLU A 557 -33.62 -15.51 15.09
CA GLU A 557 -34.03 -16.78 15.73
C GLU A 557 -35.26 -17.37 15.06
#